data_84971b8b66d33e615740ed5eced52243
#
_entry.id   84971b8b66d33e615740ed5eced52243
#
_cell.length_a   1.000
_cell.length_b   1.000
_cell.length_c   1.000
_cell.angle_alpha   90.00
_cell.angle_beta   90.00
_cell.angle_gamma   90.00
#
_symmetry.space_group_name_H-M   'P 1'
#
loop_
_entity.id
_entity.type
_entity.pdbx_description
1 polymer ?
#
loop_
_entity_poly.entity_id
_entity_poly.type
_entity_poly.pdbx_seq_one_letter_code
_entity_poly.pdbx_strand_id
1 'polypeptide(L)'
;DEVPPGLESYEALREYSYEFGGGQTNLFIIDATNRGAMNQTAPIRDIPVLDSIDEMQAKVDNVEFTDTTSIVDILKAIHLQDDITGQQAFDRSLWDILHSSCWDDPLQLECITSGDLAFTTLSSREDMVNVVFDTLSPEIRSMLMNADQGSGETKTLVYAWQPYINIKDATGLRNTIDEFLSEGGCDDSTTCYSTTLAEEGVANSKLTGGLPISIDINSGIHKAQSETTVWTMIILLFTMAVLFRSPRLAIFTMTAVAVVVLWQPLLMRGGSVNVNVFTAMIGTIVFGIGVDDSIHIIDRIRDEGETPAGVVRSVITTGRTIFETTATTCAGLSAGLFVAIPGLQNFFLLMMALIALALLTSSILLPTIIVVYNEFRSRITLNGPWLDYDEGGTISESSVLKAIVDYD
;
A
#
# COMPACT_ATOMS: atom_id res chain seq x y z
N ASP A 1 8.22 -9.10 -0.55
CA ASP A 1 9.39 -9.78 0.06
C ASP A 1 10.58 -8.82 0.14
N GLU A 2 10.48 -7.86 1.07
CA GLU A 2 11.58 -6.90 1.33
C GLU A 2 12.49 -7.36 2.48
N VAL A 3 12.16 -8.50 3.08
CA VAL A 3 12.86 -9.04 4.24
C VAL A 3 14.04 -9.87 3.77
N PRO A 4 15.22 -9.72 4.38
CA PRO A 4 16.40 -10.52 4.04
C PRO A 4 16.11 -12.01 4.21
N PRO A 5 16.51 -12.86 3.25
CA PRO A 5 16.41 -14.31 3.40
C PRO A 5 17.30 -14.79 4.56
N GLY A 6 16.78 -15.73 5.35
CA GLY A 6 17.52 -16.29 6.49
C GLY A 6 17.51 -15.43 7.75
N LEU A 7 16.60 -14.45 7.84
CA LEU A 7 16.38 -13.75 9.11
C LEU A 7 15.58 -14.67 10.04
N GLU A 8 16.22 -15.15 11.10
CA GLU A 8 15.67 -16.14 12.04
C GLU A 8 14.29 -15.71 12.58
N SER A 9 14.15 -14.43 12.94
CA SER A 9 12.87 -13.89 13.44
C SER A 9 11.76 -13.88 12.38
N TYR A 10 12.09 -13.71 11.10
CA TYR A 10 11.12 -13.74 10.02
C TYR A 10 10.69 -15.17 9.69
N GLU A 11 11.62 -16.11 9.69
CA GLU A 11 11.32 -17.53 9.47
C GLU A 11 10.45 -18.07 10.62
N ALA A 12 10.78 -17.72 11.85
CA ALA A 12 9.96 -18.06 13.02
C ALA A 12 8.55 -17.45 12.94
N LEU A 13 8.42 -16.18 12.49
CA LEU A 13 7.12 -15.54 12.29
C LEU A 13 6.29 -16.22 11.20
N ARG A 14 6.94 -16.65 10.12
CA ARG A 14 6.29 -17.36 9.02
C ARG A 14 5.84 -18.76 9.46
N GLU A 15 6.66 -19.47 10.22
CA GLU A 15 6.32 -20.75 10.82
C GLU A 15 5.14 -20.60 11.79
N TYR A 16 5.18 -19.58 12.65
CA TYR A 16 4.08 -19.25 13.53
C TYR A 16 2.78 -18.99 12.77
N SER A 17 2.85 -18.21 11.69
CA SER A 17 1.67 -17.93 10.87
C SER A 17 1.10 -19.19 10.20
N TYR A 18 1.98 -20.10 9.75
CA TYR A 18 1.59 -21.32 9.08
C TYR A 18 1.02 -22.37 10.05
N GLU A 19 1.69 -22.57 11.20
CA GLU A 19 1.34 -23.65 12.14
C GLU A 19 0.19 -23.25 13.09
N PHE A 20 0.09 -21.98 13.45
CA PHE A 20 -0.87 -21.50 14.45
C PHE A 20 -1.96 -20.58 13.87
N GLY A 21 -2.00 -20.38 12.55
CA GLY A 21 -2.90 -19.41 11.93
C GLY A 21 -2.66 -17.96 12.36
N GLY A 22 -1.59 -17.74 13.13
CA GLY A 22 -1.20 -16.41 13.58
C GLY A 22 -0.69 -15.55 12.45
N GLY A 23 -0.95 -14.25 12.53
CA GLY A 23 -0.56 -13.31 11.46
C GLY A 23 -0.59 -11.88 11.93
N GLN A 24 -1.07 -11.01 11.09
CA GLN A 24 -1.29 -9.62 11.44
C GLN A 24 -2.58 -9.47 12.22
N THR A 25 -2.49 -8.83 13.38
CA THR A 25 -3.65 -8.44 14.16
C THR A 25 -4.24 -7.17 13.56
N ASN A 26 -5.45 -7.27 13.05
CA ASN A 26 -6.25 -6.15 12.63
C ASN A 26 -7.40 -5.98 13.63
N LEU A 27 -8.07 -4.86 13.61
CA LEU A 27 -9.18 -4.62 14.52
C LEU A 27 -10.17 -3.62 13.90
N PHE A 28 -11.38 -3.62 14.41
CA PHE A 28 -12.34 -2.54 14.21
C PHE A 28 -12.99 -2.17 15.54
N ILE A 29 -13.41 -0.91 15.63
CA ILE A 29 -13.99 -0.34 16.85
C ILE A 29 -15.50 -0.41 16.70
N ILE A 30 -16.18 -0.83 17.74
CA ILE A 30 -17.62 -0.71 17.88
C ILE A 30 -17.92 0.41 18.86
N ASP A 31 -18.78 1.34 18.48
CA ASP A 31 -19.07 2.57 19.20
C ASP A 31 -20.56 2.70 19.49
N ALA A 32 -20.96 2.47 20.71
CA ALA A 32 -22.31 2.60 21.21
C ALA A 32 -22.56 3.94 21.92
N THR A 33 -21.68 4.92 21.78
CA THR A 33 -21.79 6.23 22.49
C THR A 33 -23.10 6.94 22.21
N ASN A 34 -23.61 6.85 20.99
CA ASN A 34 -24.83 7.55 20.56
C ASN A 34 -26.11 6.73 20.75
N ARG A 35 -26.00 5.53 21.27
CA ARG A 35 -27.18 4.71 21.55
C ARG A 35 -28.00 5.32 22.68
N GLY A 36 -29.29 5.53 22.45
CA GLY A 36 -30.27 5.92 23.49
C GLY A 36 -30.54 4.79 24.48
N ALA A 37 -29.50 4.36 25.17
CA ALA A 37 -29.47 3.12 25.96
C ALA A 37 -30.25 3.22 27.27
N MET A 38 -30.75 2.08 27.75
CA MET A 38 -31.20 1.91 29.13
C MET A 38 -30.05 2.11 30.12
N ASN A 39 -28.85 1.73 29.76
CA ASN A 39 -27.62 1.96 30.53
C ASN A 39 -26.74 2.99 29.83
N GLN A 40 -26.90 4.27 30.18
CA GLN A 40 -26.13 5.37 29.57
C GLN A 40 -24.63 5.35 29.89
N THR A 41 -24.22 4.63 30.93
CA THR A 41 -22.81 4.57 31.38
C THR A 41 -22.04 3.38 30.81
N ALA A 42 -22.71 2.32 30.41
CA ALA A 42 -22.08 1.11 29.90
C ALA A 42 -22.94 0.42 28.80
N PRO A 43 -23.22 1.11 27.68
CA PRO A 43 -24.12 0.59 26.65
C PRO A 43 -23.58 -0.67 25.95
N ILE A 44 -22.28 -0.96 26.01
CA ILE A 44 -21.69 -2.20 25.50
C ILE A 44 -22.16 -3.44 26.27
N ARG A 45 -22.60 -3.28 27.52
CA ARG A 45 -23.13 -4.39 28.34
C ARG A 45 -24.58 -4.77 27.99
N ASP A 46 -25.24 -4.00 27.17
CA ASP A 46 -26.62 -4.30 26.77
C ASP A 46 -26.64 -5.54 25.88
N ILE A 47 -27.49 -6.52 26.22
CA ILE A 47 -27.57 -7.80 25.53
C ILE A 47 -27.81 -7.64 24.02
N PRO A 48 -28.78 -6.79 23.55
CA PRO A 48 -28.95 -6.59 22.10
C PRO A 48 -27.70 -6.06 21.37
N VAL A 49 -26.84 -5.30 22.07
CA VAL A 49 -25.54 -4.89 21.51
C VAL A 49 -24.59 -6.06 21.39
N LEU A 50 -24.52 -6.90 22.44
CA LEU A 50 -23.69 -8.10 22.41
C LEU A 50 -24.13 -9.08 21.33
N ASP A 51 -25.44 -9.23 21.12
CA ASP A 51 -26.03 -10.07 20.06
C ASP A 51 -25.67 -9.54 18.67
N SER A 52 -25.76 -8.21 18.47
CA SER A 52 -25.39 -7.59 17.19
C SER A 52 -23.89 -7.69 16.91
N ILE A 53 -23.05 -7.69 17.95
CA ILE A 53 -21.61 -7.94 17.84
C ILE A 53 -21.36 -9.39 17.40
N ASP A 54 -22.06 -10.35 18.02
CA ASP A 54 -21.93 -11.77 17.69
C ASP A 54 -22.34 -12.05 16.23
N GLU A 55 -23.47 -11.51 15.80
CA GLU A 55 -23.93 -11.66 14.42
C GLU A 55 -22.93 -11.05 13.42
N MET A 56 -22.37 -9.88 13.74
CA MET A 56 -21.37 -9.27 12.89
C MET A 56 -20.07 -10.06 12.85
N GLN A 57 -19.60 -10.57 13.99
CA GLN A 57 -18.44 -11.49 14.03
C GLN A 57 -18.66 -12.69 13.13
N ALA A 58 -19.82 -13.34 13.23
CA ALA A 58 -20.14 -14.48 12.40
C ALA A 58 -20.12 -14.16 10.89
N LYS A 59 -20.47 -12.95 10.49
CA LYS A 59 -20.34 -12.50 9.09
C LYS A 59 -18.88 -12.34 8.69
N VAL A 60 -18.05 -11.74 9.55
CA VAL A 60 -16.62 -11.52 9.29
C VAL A 60 -15.85 -12.84 9.30
N ASP A 61 -16.16 -13.77 10.20
CA ASP A 61 -15.52 -15.10 10.28
C ASP A 61 -15.83 -15.98 9.04
N ASN A 62 -16.90 -15.69 8.32
CA ASN A 62 -17.16 -16.35 7.04
C ASN A 62 -16.23 -15.86 5.90
N VAL A 63 -15.46 -14.79 6.12
CA VAL A 63 -14.45 -14.34 5.16
C VAL A 63 -13.23 -15.26 5.25
N GLU A 64 -12.79 -15.76 4.12
CA GLU A 64 -11.67 -16.70 4.03
C GLU A 64 -10.43 -16.19 4.78
N PHE A 65 -9.78 -17.06 5.54
CA PHE A 65 -8.59 -16.77 6.35
C PHE A 65 -8.78 -15.68 7.43
N THR A 66 -9.99 -15.46 7.92
CA THR A 66 -10.24 -14.45 8.95
C THR A 66 -10.92 -15.11 10.14
N ASP A 67 -10.36 -14.92 11.34
CA ASP A 67 -10.96 -15.30 12.61
C ASP A 67 -11.10 -14.04 13.47
N THR A 68 -12.24 -13.85 14.14
CA THR A 68 -12.44 -12.69 15.01
C THR A 68 -12.45 -13.06 16.48
N THR A 69 -12.12 -12.10 17.32
CA THR A 69 -12.18 -12.24 18.78
C THR A 69 -12.67 -10.94 19.40
N SER A 70 -13.70 -11.01 20.22
CA SER A 70 -14.28 -9.89 20.94
C SER A 70 -14.59 -10.20 22.39
N ILE A 71 -15.29 -9.28 23.05
CA ILE A 71 -15.83 -9.50 24.39
C ILE A 71 -16.86 -10.62 24.41
N VAL A 72 -17.57 -10.86 23.30
CA VAL A 72 -18.59 -11.92 23.20
C VAL A 72 -17.95 -13.29 23.33
N ASP A 73 -16.76 -13.50 22.74
CA ASP A 73 -16.05 -14.79 22.86
C ASP A 73 -15.63 -15.08 24.30
N ILE A 74 -15.31 -14.03 25.05
CA ILE A 74 -15.03 -14.19 26.49
C ILE A 74 -16.31 -14.62 27.23
N LEU A 75 -17.46 -14.02 26.89
CA LEU A 75 -18.73 -14.44 27.51
C LEU A 75 -19.10 -15.89 27.16
N LYS A 76 -18.82 -16.32 25.94
CA LYS A 76 -18.99 -17.69 25.48
C LYS A 76 -18.04 -18.67 26.17
N ALA A 77 -16.82 -18.21 26.48
CA ALA A 77 -15.80 -19.04 27.15
C ALA A 77 -15.99 -19.16 28.66
N ILE A 78 -16.78 -18.28 29.29
CA ILE A 78 -17.08 -18.35 30.70
C ILE A 78 -18.15 -19.40 30.92
N HIS A 79 -17.80 -20.47 31.66
CA HIS A 79 -18.70 -21.53 32.07
C HIS A 79 -19.06 -21.38 33.54
N LEU A 80 -20.35 -21.45 33.84
CA LEU A 80 -20.88 -21.55 35.18
C LEU A 80 -21.01 -23.01 35.53
N GLN A 81 -20.41 -23.41 36.64
CA GLN A 81 -20.41 -24.78 37.13
C GLN A 81 -20.96 -24.82 38.57
N ASP A 82 -21.83 -25.77 38.83
CA ASP A 82 -22.26 -26.10 40.20
C ASP A 82 -21.84 -27.52 40.57
N ASP A 83 -20.98 -27.63 41.57
CA ASP A 83 -20.48 -28.89 42.10
C ASP A 83 -20.99 -29.07 43.54
N ILE A 84 -22.29 -29.33 43.68
CA ILE A 84 -22.93 -29.50 44.97
C ILE A 84 -22.54 -30.86 45.65
N THR A 85 -22.11 -31.87 44.88
CA THR A 85 -21.93 -33.22 45.38
C THR A 85 -20.65 -33.92 44.88
N GLY A 86 -19.71 -33.21 44.31
CA GLY A 86 -18.55 -33.82 43.62
C GLY A 86 -18.91 -34.51 42.29
N GLN A 87 -20.15 -34.39 41.85
CA GLN A 87 -20.63 -34.69 40.50
C GLN A 87 -20.99 -33.38 39.84
N GLN A 88 -20.37 -33.10 38.71
CA GLN A 88 -20.64 -31.92 37.91
C GLN A 88 -22.11 -31.92 37.49
N ALA A 89 -22.94 -31.21 38.24
CA ALA A 89 -24.40 -31.23 38.06
C ALA A 89 -24.84 -30.17 37.00
N PHE A 90 -23.99 -29.16 36.75
CA PHE A 90 -24.28 -28.09 35.85
C PHE A 90 -22.98 -27.56 35.24
N ASP A 91 -22.94 -27.47 33.92
CA ASP A 91 -21.83 -26.86 33.16
C ASP A 91 -22.41 -26.24 31.91
N ARG A 92 -22.62 -24.94 31.94
CA ARG A 92 -23.17 -24.18 30.81
C ARG A 92 -22.40 -22.89 30.58
N SER A 93 -22.22 -22.51 29.31
CA SER A 93 -21.65 -21.21 29.00
C SER A 93 -22.56 -20.08 29.48
N LEU A 94 -21.97 -19.00 29.95
CA LEU A 94 -22.73 -17.80 30.31
C LEU A 94 -23.61 -17.31 29.14
N TRP A 95 -23.07 -17.38 27.93
CA TRP A 95 -23.78 -16.99 26.71
C TRP A 95 -25.07 -17.78 26.52
N ASP A 96 -25.02 -19.09 26.66
CA ASP A 96 -26.21 -19.95 26.55
C ASP A 96 -27.24 -19.67 27.67
N ILE A 97 -26.77 -19.32 28.85
CA ILE A 97 -27.67 -18.97 29.96
C ILE A 97 -28.36 -17.62 29.67
N LEU A 98 -27.64 -16.63 29.17
CA LEU A 98 -28.22 -15.34 28.83
C LEU A 98 -29.30 -15.44 27.73
N HIS A 99 -29.18 -16.43 26.83
CA HIS A 99 -30.13 -16.69 25.74
C HIS A 99 -31.14 -17.79 26.05
N SER A 100 -31.17 -18.29 27.29
CA SER A 100 -32.11 -19.31 27.68
C SER A 100 -33.56 -18.80 27.65
N SER A 101 -34.46 -19.60 27.11
CA SER A 101 -35.91 -19.34 27.17
C SER A 101 -36.47 -19.28 28.59
N CYS A 102 -35.72 -19.73 29.57
CA CYS A 102 -36.08 -19.76 30.97
C CYS A 102 -36.23 -18.37 31.63
N TRP A 103 -35.72 -17.33 31.00
CA TRP A 103 -35.94 -15.96 31.45
C TRP A 103 -37.38 -15.49 31.22
N ASP A 104 -38.03 -15.98 30.16
CA ASP A 104 -39.39 -15.61 29.79
C ASP A 104 -40.43 -16.51 30.43
N ASP A 105 -40.13 -17.82 30.55
CA ASP A 105 -41.02 -18.82 31.22
C ASP A 105 -40.19 -19.78 32.06
N PRO A 106 -39.88 -19.46 33.31
CA PRO A 106 -39.03 -20.24 34.19
C PRO A 106 -39.66 -21.57 34.67
N LEU A 107 -40.96 -21.76 34.45
CA LEU A 107 -41.66 -22.98 34.89
C LEU A 107 -41.65 -24.13 33.87
N GLN A 108 -40.99 -23.95 32.74
CA GLN A 108 -40.82 -25.03 31.75
C GLN A 108 -40.01 -26.18 32.34
N LEU A 109 -40.40 -27.41 32.01
CA LEU A 109 -39.70 -28.61 32.46
C LEU A 109 -38.23 -28.63 32.08
N GLU A 110 -37.90 -28.07 30.93
CA GLU A 110 -36.54 -27.93 30.40
C GLU A 110 -35.70 -27.06 31.32
N CYS A 111 -36.21 -25.97 31.85
CA CYS A 111 -35.51 -25.06 32.77
C CYS A 111 -35.19 -25.71 34.11
N ILE A 112 -36.07 -26.61 34.57
CA ILE A 112 -35.85 -27.35 35.81
C ILE A 112 -34.78 -28.42 35.63
N THR A 113 -34.74 -29.02 34.46
CA THR A 113 -33.79 -30.12 34.17
C THR A 113 -32.41 -29.63 33.71
N SER A 114 -32.33 -28.46 33.10
CA SER A 114 -31.06 -27.85 32.68
C SER A 114 -30.29 -27.15 33.80
N GLY A 115 -30.97 -26.84 34.92
CA GLY A 115 -30.41 -26.05 36.00
C GLY A 115 -30.51 -24.54 35.81
N ASP A 116 -30.99 -24.04 34.68
CA ASP A 116 -31.13 -22.62 34.37
C ASP A 116 -32.05 -21.88 35.35
N LEU A 117 -33.01 -22.60 35.96
CA LEU A 117 -33.93 -22.06 36.93
C LEU A 117 -33.21 -21.40 38.13
N ALA A 118 -32.06 -21.93 38.54
CA ALA A 118 -31.30 -21.39 39.66
C ALA A 118 -30.80 -19.96 39.36
N PHE A 119 -30.43 -19.68 38.13
CA PHE A 119 -29.90 -18.36 37.69
C PHE A 119 -31.05 -17.41 37.37
N THR A 120 -32.06 -17.84 36.66
CA THR A 120 -33.19 -16.99 36.19
C THR A 120 -34.10 -16.52 37.33
N THR A 121 -34.06 -17.17 38.48
CA THR A 121 -34.85 -16.80 39.67
C THR A 121 -34.10 -15.92 40.67
N LEU A 122 -32.76 -15.87 40.59
CA LEU A 122 -31.93 -15.19 41.60
C LEU A 122 -31.40 -13.83 41.12
N SER A 123 -31.36 -13.58 39.80
CA SER A 123 -30.82 -12.36 39.21
C SER A 123 -31.57 -11.97 37.94
N SER A 124 -31.31 -10.80 37.41
CA SER A 124 -31.71 -10.44 36.05
C SER A 124 -30.60 -10.76 35.05
N ARG A 125 -30.92 -10.81 33.74
CA ARG A 125 -29.93 -10.99 32.67
C ARG A 125 -28.84 -9.90 32.74
N GLU A 126 -29.28 -8.68 32.95
CA GLU A 126 -28.41 -7.48 33.01
C GLU A 126 -27.48 -7.55 34.23
N ASP A 127 -28.00 -8.03 35.38
CA ASP A 127 -27.16 -8.18 36.58
C ASP A 127 -26.08 -9.22 36.37
N MET A 128 -26.36 -10.34 35.71
CA MET A 128 -25.35 -11.35 35.37
C MET A 128 -24.26 -10.80 34.46
N VAL A 129 -24.63 -10.08 33.41
CA VAL A 129 -23.65 -9.41 32.52
C VAL A 129 -22.79 -8.43 33.31
N ASN A 130 -23.42 -7.56 34.14
CA ASN A 130 -22.69 -6.58 34.95
C ASN A 130 -21.71 -7.24 35.92
N VAL A 131 -22.11 -8.32 36.62
CA VAL A 131 -21.21 -9.04 37.52
C VAL A 131 -19.99 -9.61 36.79
N VAL A 132 -20.19 -10.18 35.60
CA VAL A 132 -19.07 -10.73 34.82
C VAL A 132 -18.13 -9.61 34.34
N PHE A 133 -18.67 -8.55 33.77
CA PHE A 133 -17.84 -7.43 33.34
C PHE A 133 -17.06 -6.77 34.50
N ASP A 134 -17.67 -6.68 35.70
CA ASP A 134 -17.02 -6.12 36.88
C ASP A 134 -15.97 -7.06 37.50
N THR A 135 -16.05 -8.36 37.22
CA THR A 135 -15.07 -9.36 37.68
C THR A 135 -13.94 -9.60 36.67
N LEU A 136 -14.06 -9.12 35.43
CA LEU A 136 -12.96 -9.20 34.48
C LEU A 136 -11.72 -8.48 35.01
N SER A 137 -10.54 -9.04 34.74
CA SER A 137 -9.30 -8.38 35.13
C SER A 137 -9.15 -7.03 34.45
N PRO A 138 -8.53 -6.03 35.10
CA PRO A 138 -8.32 -4.72 34.50
C PRO A 138 -7.59 -4.79 33.16
N GLU A 139 -6.69 -5.76 33.00
CA GLU A 139 -5.92 -5.98 31.78
C GLU A 139 -6.84 -6.37 30.61
N ILE A 140 -7.75 -7.34 30.83
CA ILE A 140 -8.71 -7.79 29.81
C ILE A 140 -9.67 -6.65 29.47
N ARG A 141 -10.16 -5.91 30.47
CA ARG A 141 -11.04 -4.77 30.23
C ARG A 141 -10.35 -3.70 29.39
N SER A 142 -9.11 -3.34 29.71
CA SER A 142 -8.36 -2.34 28.96
C SER A 142 -7.99 -2.77 27.54
N MET A 143 -7.88 -4.07 27.27
CA MET A 143 -7.63 -4.59 25.92
C MET A 143 -8.86 -4.54 25.04
N LEU A 144 -10.06 -4.66 25.59
CA LEU A 144 -11.29 -4.82 24.82
C LEU A 144 -12.21 -3.61 24.89
N MET A 145 -12.12 -2.78 25.92
CA MET A 145 -13.06 -1.68 26.18
C MET A 145 -12.35 -0.39 26.57
N ASN A 146 -13.02 0.74 26.36
CA ASN A 146 -12.50 2.07 26.70
C ASN A 146 -12.74 2.50 28.16
N ALA A 147 -12.86 1.58 29.09
CA ALA A 147 -13.22 1.84 30.48
C ALA A 147 -12.33 2.86 31.21
N ASP A 148 -11.03 2.91 30.86
CA ASP A 148 -10.04 3.75 31.55
C ASP A 148 -10.03 5.21 31.07
N GLN A 149 -10.80 5.58 30.07
CA GLN A 149 -10.82 6.92 29.51
C GLN A 149 -11.82 7.89 30.18
N GLY A 150 -12.47 7.45 31.25
CA GLY A 150 -13.45 8.26 32.00
C GLY A 150 -14.77 8.51 31.25
N SER A 151 -14.96 7.90 30.09
CA SER A 151 -16.14 8.04 29.23
C SER A 151 -17.18 6.91 29.41
N GLY A 152 -16.96 6.02 30.38
CA GLY A 152 -17.76 4.80 30.55
C GLY A 152 -17.40 3.73 29.51
N GLU A 153 -18.10 2.59 29.56
CA GLU A 153 -17.88 1.49 28.62
C GLU A 153 -18.77 1.66 27.40
N THR A 154 -18.41 2.59 26.54
CA THR A 154 -19.16 2.95 25.33
C THR A 154 -18.61 2.36 24.05
N LYS A 155 -17.36 1.88 24.08
CA LYS A 155 -16.66 1.34 22.91
C LYS A 155 -16.01 0.01 23.24
N THR A 156 -16.00 -0.89 22.26
CA THR A 156 -15.29 -2.17 22.35
C THR A 156 -14.50 -2.43 21.06
N LEU A 157 -13.49 -3.29 21.18
CA LEU A 157 -12.66 -3.72 20.05
C LEU A 157 -13.05 -5.13 19.63
N VAL A 158 -13.09 -5.34 18.32
CA VAL A 158 -13.10 -6.66 17.73
C VAL A 158 -11.78 -6.85 16.99
N TYR A 159 -11.02 -7.83 17.41
CA TYR A 159 -9.77 -8.23 16.77
C TYR A 159 -10.07 -9.19 15.63
N ALA A 160 -9.47 -8.93 14.47
CA ALA A 160 -9.53 -9.80 13.31
C ALA A 160 -8.12 -10.34 13.03
N TRP A 161 -7.95 -11.63 13.15
CA TRP A 161 -6.70 -12.33 12.93
C TRP A 161 -6.64 -12.80 11.49
N GLN A 162 -5.57 -12.44 10.79
CA GLN A 162 -5.36 -12.83 9.41
C GLN A 162 -3.92 -13.28 9.21
N PRO A 163 -3.66 -14.39 8.49
CA PRO A 163 -2.31 -14.86 8.22
C PRO A 163 -1.55 -13.88 7.35
N TYR A 164 -0.23 -14.04 7.27
CA TYR A 164 0.61 -13.29 6.34
C TYR A 164 0.34 -13.74 4.91
N ILE A 165 -0.42 -12.93 4.17
CA ILE A 165 -0.74 -13.11 2.75
C ILE A 165 -0.15 -11.97 1.92
N ASN A 166 -0.10 -12.16 0.60
CA ASN A 166 0.38 -11.08 -0.26
C ASN A 166 -0.62 -9.89 -0.28
N ILE A 167 -0.13 -8.68 -0.50
CA ILE A 167 -0.93 -7.45 -0.45
C ILE A 167 -2.12 -7.47 -1.42
N LYS A 168 -2.01 -8.17 -2.55
CA LYS A 168 -3.08 -8.23 -3.54
C LYS A 168 -4.30 -9.00 -3.01
N ASP A 169 -4.05 -10.17 -2.43
CA ASP A 169 -5.09 -11.02 -1.84
C ASP A 169 -5.64 -10.37 -0.57
N ALA A 170 -4.75 -9.78 0.25
CA ALA A 170 -5.10 -8.99 1.42
C ALA A 170 -6.02 -7.79 1.11
N THR A 171 -5.81 -7.13 -0.03
CA THR A 171 -6.68 -6.03 -0.47
C THR A 171 -8.10 -6.52 -0.77
N GLY A 172 -8.23 -7.70 -1.36
CA GLY A 172 -9.53 -8.33 -1.59
C GLY A 172 -10.27 -8.63 -0.29
N LEU A 173 -9.59 -9.27 0.66
CA LEU A 173 -10.15 -9.58 1.99
C LEU A 173 -10.57 -8.32 2.75
N ARG A 174 -9.69 -7.32 2.82
CA ARG A 174 -10.02 -6.04 3.44
C ARG A 174 -11.28 -5.40 2.83
N ASN A 175 -11.37 -5.36 1.51
CA ASN A 175 -12.52 -4.74 0.84
C ASN A 175 -13.82 -5.48 1.17
N THR A 176 -13.80 -6.81 1.24
CA THR A 176 -14.96 -7.62 1.61
C THR A 176 -15.39 -7.35 3.06
N ILE A 177 -14.43 -7.27 3.99
CA ILE A 177 -14.72 -6.95 5.39
C ILE A 177 -15.25 -5.50 5.52
N ASP A 178 -14.61 -4.54 4.86
CA ASP A 178 -15.03 -3.14 4.88
C ASP A 178 -16.41 -2.95 4.23
N GLU A 179 -16.80 -3.79 3.25
CA GLU A 179 -18.14 -3.80 2.67
C GLU A 179 -19.17 -4.19 3.74
N PHE A 180 -18.96 -5.26 4.49
CA PHE A 180 -19.84 -5.64 5.60
C PHE A 180 -19.91 -4.57 6.70
N LEU A 181 -18.75 -3.98 7.04
CA LEU A 181 -18.67 -2.94 8.06
C LEU A 181 -19.31 -1.61 7.64
N SER A 182 -19.60 -1.41 6.36
CA SER A 182 -20.17 -0.17 5.81
C SER A 182 -21.48 -0.34 5.06
N GLU A 183 -22.14 -1.49 5.14
CA GLU A 183 -23.40 -1.79 4.45
C GLU A 183 -24.51 -0.79 4.78
N GLY A 184 -24.58 -0.29 6.01
CA GLY A 184 -25.54 0.73 6.46
C GLY A 184 -25.13 2.18 6.12
N GLY A 185 -23.98 2.36 5.45
CA GLY A 185 -23.41 3.66 5.10
C GLY A 185 -22.36 4.15 6.11
N CYS A 186 -21.73 5.27 5.79
CA CYS A 186 -20.75 5.93 6.67
C CYS A 186 -21.05 7.41 6.74
N ASP A 187 -20.98 7.99 7.95
CA ASP A 187 -21.14 9.43 8.17
C ASP A 187 -19.87 10.18 7.80
N ASP A 188 -18.71 9.56 8.06
CA ASP A 188 -17.39 10.09 7.73
C ASP A 188 -16.42 8.95 7.35
N SER A 189 -15.12 9.24 7.25
CA SER A 189 -14.09 8.24 6.90
C SER A 189 -13.86 7.18 7.97
N THR A 190 -14.30 7.41 9.19
CA THR A 190 -14.01 6.59 10.37
C THR A 190 -15.26 5.96 11.00
N THR A 191 -16.41 6.60 10.85
CA THR A 191 -17.68 6.19 11.47
C THR A 191 -18.60 5.60 10.42
N CYS A 192 -18.77 4.30 10.49
CA CYS A 192 -19.64 3.54 9.59
C CYS A 192 -20.70 2.78 10.40
N TYR A 193 -21.64 2.19 9.69
CA TYR A 193 -22.70 1.38 10.24
C TYR A 193 -22.81 0.08 9.45
N SER A 194 -22.59 -1.04 10.11
CA SER A 194 -23.00 -2.33 9.55
C SER A 194 -24.52 -2.48 9.74
N THR A 195 -25.19 -3.24 8.90
CA THR A 195 -26.65 -3.44 9.00
C THR A 195 -27.06 -3.98 10.36
N THR A 196 -26.33 -4.94 10.91
CA THR A 196 -26.60 -5.56 12.20
C THR A 196 -26.46 -4.60 13.38
N LEU A 197 -25.39 -3.78 13.41
CA LEU A 197 -25.15 -2.82 14.48
C LEU A 197 -26.05 -1.57 14.37
N ALA A 198 -26.39 -1.17 13.13
CA ALA A 198 -27.25 -0.03 12.87
C ALA A 198 -28.67 -0.18 13.45
N GLU A 199 -29.22 -1.41 13.49
CA GLU A 199 -30.52 -1.70 14.08
C GLU A 199 -30.55 -1.36 15.56
N GLU A 200 -29.42 -1.51 16.25
CA GLU A 200 -29.24 -1.18 17.66
C GLU A 200 -28.72 0.26 17.89
N GLY A 201 -28.57 1.06 16.85
CA GLY A 201 -28.04 2.43 16.94
C GLY A 201 -26.56 2.50 17.30
N VAL A 202 -25.80 1.45 16.97
CA VAL A 202 -24.38 1.31 17.25
C VAL A 202 -23.57 1.55 15.97
N ALA A 203 -22.55 2.37 16.07
CA ALA A 203 -21.62 2.64 14.98
C ALA A 203 -20.40 1.70 15.04
N ASN A 204 -19.70 1.58 13.94
CA ASN A 204 -18.44 0.86 13.87
C ASN A 204 -17.40 1.59 13.00
N SER A 205 -16.13 1.27 13.17
CA SER A 205 -15.08 1.72 12.25
C SER A 205 -14.89 0.70 11.13
N LYS A 206 -14.21 1.11 10.07
CA LYS A 206 -13.62 0.18 9.10
C LYS A 206 -12.49 -0.62 9.73
N LEU A 207 -12.08 -1.70 9.04
CA LEU A 207 -10.94 -2.51 9.45
C LEU A 207 -9.67 -1.65 9.50
N THR A 208 -8.97 -1.68 10.63
CA THR A 208 -7.69 -0.99 10.84
C THR A 208 -6.66 -1.96 11.42
N GLY A 209 -5.39 -1.55 11.44
CA GLY A 209 -4.30 -2.39 11.92
C GLY A 209 -3.16 -2.52 10.93
N GLY A 210 -2.29 -3.50 11.12
CA GLY A 210 -1.07 -3.65 10.32
C GLY A 210 -1.33 -3.87 8.84
N LEU A 211 -2.29 -4.72 8.51
CA LEU A 211 -2.62 -5.04 7.12
C LEU A 211 -3.30 -3.88 6.37
N PRO A 212 -4.40 -3.29 6.86
CA PRO A 212 -5.02 -2.11 6.23
C PRO A 212 -4.05 -0.95 6.05
N ILE A 213 -3.23 -0.65 7.05
CA ILE A 213 -2.21 0.41 6.96
C ILE A 213 -1.20 0.10 5.87
N SER A 214 -0.73 -1.15 5.76
CA SER A 214 0.21 -1.56 4.72
C SER A 214 -0.38 -1.43 3.31
N ILE A 215 -1.66 -1.76 3.14
CA ILE A 215 -2.40 -1.60 1.88
C ILE A 215 -2.52 -0.12 1.53
N ASP A 216 -2.91 0.72 2.49
CA ASP A 216 -3.07 2.17 2.27
C ASP A 216 -1.74 2.85 1.95
N ILE A 217 -0.66 2.48 2.64
CA ILE A 217 0.69 2.96 2.34
C ILE A 217 1.08 2.56 0.91
N ASN A 218 0.88 1.30 0.52
CA ASN A 218 1.21 0.83 -0.82
C ASN A 218 0.41 1.56 -1.90
N SER A 219 -0.89 1.74 -1.72
CA SER A 219 -1.74 2.49 -2.66
C SER A 219 -1.34 3.96 -2.71
N GLY A 220 -1.01 4.56 -1.57
CA GLY A 220 -0.50 5.92 -1.45
C GLY A 220 0.82 6.12 -2.19
N ILE A 221 1.75 5.15 -2.10
CA ILE A 221 3.02 5.16 -2.84
C ILE A 221 2.77 5.16 -4.35
N HIS A 222 1.90 4.28 -4.85
CA HIS A 222 1.57 4.22 -6.27
C HIS A 222 0.98 5.53 -6.79
N LYS A 223 0.04 6.11 -6.05
CA LYS A 223 -0.57 7.39 -6.38
C LYS A 223 0.46 8.53 -6.35
N ALA A 224 1.24 8.63 -5.28
CA ALA A 224 2.27 9.64 -5.14
C ALA A 224 3.34 9.53 -6.23
N GLN A 225 3.77 8.32 -6.59
CA GLN A 225 4.72 8.09 -7.70
C GLN A 225 4.18 8.65 -9.02
N SER A 226 2.94 8.35 -9.36
CA SER A 226 2.31 8.84 -10.60
C SER A 226 2.20 10.37 -10.62
N GLU A 227 1.69 10.97 -9.55
CA GLU A 227 1.52 12.41 -9.44
C GLU A 227 2.86 13.16 -9.45
N THR A 228 3.84 12.71 -8.67
CA THR A 228 5.17 13.34 -8.62
C THR A 228 5.91 13.23 -9.96
N THR A 229 5.78 12.10 -10.66
CA THR A 229 6.37 11.93 -12.00
C THR A 229 5.83 12.97 -12.99
N VAL A 230 4.51 13.17 -13.03
CA VAL A 230 3.87 14.15 -13.92
C VAL A 230 4.30 15.59 -13.57
N TRP A 231 4.25 15.94 -12.28
CA TRP A 231 4.67 17.28 -11.85
C TRP A 231 6.15 17.54 -12.11
N THR A 232 7.02 16.56 -11.89
CA THR A 232 8.44 16.67 -12.20
C THR A 232 8.67 16.91 -13.69
N MET A 233 7.97 16.17 -14.58
CA MET A 233 8.03 16.40 -16.02
C MET A 233 7.64 17.83 -16.41
N ILE A 234 6.54 18.36 -15.87
CA ILE A 234 6.06 19.70 -16.16
C ILE A 234 7.07 20.75 -15.69
N ILE A 235 7.56 20.64 -14.46
CA ILE A 235 8.52 21.58 -13.88
C ILE A 235 9.83 21.56 -14.66
N LEU A 236 10.35 20.37 -15.01
CA LEU A 236 11.57 20.24 -15.80
C LEU A 236 11.40 20.79 -17.21
N LEU A 237 10.28 20.51 -17.89
CA LEU A 237 10.01 21.08 -19.21
C LEU A 237 10.00 22.60 -19.18
N PHE A 238 9.35 23.20 -18.19
CA PHE A 238 9.33 24.65 -18.00
C PHE A 238 10.73 25.20 -17.74
N THR A 239 11.47 24.57 -16.83
CA THR A 239 12.85 24.97 -16.48
C THR A 239 13.76 24.90 -17.70
N MET A 240 13.66 23.83 -18.51
CA MET A 240 14.43 23.67 -19.73
C MET A 240 14.05 24.70 -20.80
N ALA A 241 12.76 25.01 -20.93
CA ALA A 241 12.29 26.01 -21.88
C ALA A 241 12.86 27.42 -21.56
N VAL A 242 12.96 27.75 -20.27
CA VAL A 242 13.58 28.99 -19.78
C VAL A 242 15.10 28.97 -19.98
N LEU A 243 15.77 27.87 -19.62
CA LEU A 243 17.23 27.72 -19.71
C LEU A 243 17.72 27.84 -21.16
N PHE A 244 17.12 27.07 -22.06
CA PHE A 244 17.49 27.08 -23.48
C PHE A 244 16.94 28.26 -24.23
N ARG A 245 16.02 29.05 -23.67
CA ARG A 245 15.26 30.09 -24.35
C ARG A 245 14.63 29.62 -25.68
N SER A 246 14.36 28.32 -25.77
CA SER A 246 13.80 27.63 -26.92
C SER A 246 12.92 26.46 -26.47
N PRO A 247 11.60 26.54 -26.63
CA PRO A 247 10.70 25.47 -26.28
C PRO A 247 10.93 24.20 -27.10
N ARG A 248 11.45 24.34 -28.32
CA ARG A 248 11.79 23.22 -29.20
C ARG A 248 12.86 22.32 -28.59
N LEU A 249 13.97 22.92 -28.15
CA LEU A 249 15.07 22.16 -27.53
C LEU A 249 14.65 21.53 -26.20
N ALA A 250 13.84 22.23 -25.40
CA ALA A 250 13.28 21.69 -24.18
C ALA A 250 12.43 20.42 -24.43
N ILE A 251 11.59 20.42 -25.48
CA ILE A 251 10.78 19.25 -25.85
C ILE A 251 11.68 18.09 -26.28
N PHE A 252 12.74 18.33 -27.07
CA PHE A 252 13.65 17.24 -27.47
C PHE A 252 14.37 16.61 -26.28
N THR A 253 14.89 17.44 -25.35
CA THR A 253 15.48 16.96 -24.10
C THR A 253 14.50 16.13 -23.31
N MET A 254 13.29 16.66 -23.10
CA MET A 254 12.27 15.96 -22.32
C MET A 254 11.78 14.67 -22.99
N THR A 255 11.79 14.58 -24.32
CA THR A 255 11.43 13.36 -25.03
C THR A 255 12.42 12.24 -24.74
N ALA A 256 13.73 12.53 -24.75
CA ALA A 256 14.76 11.55 -24.41
C ALA A 256 14.59 11.01 -22.98
N VAL A 257 14.37 11.90 -22.03
CA VAL A 257 14.19 11.54 -20.61
C VAL A 257 12.85 10.83 -20.37
N ALA A 258 11.77 11.27 -21.03
CA ALA A 258 10.46 10.61 -20.94
C ALA A 258 10.52 9.15 -21.38
N VAL A 259 11.28 8.84 -22.44
CA VAL A 259 11.50 7.45 -22.89
C VAL A 259 12.12 6.62 -21.76
N VAL A 260 13.11 7.13 -21.05
CA VAL A 260 13.76 6.41 -19.94
C VAL A 260 12.75 6.09 -18.83
N VAL A 261 11.92 7.08 -18.46
CA VAL A 261 10.92 6.88 -17.39
C VAL A 261 9.81 5.92 -17.84
N LEU A 262 9.41 5.95 -19.10
CA LEU A 262 8.46 4.97 -19.63
C LEU A 262 9.01 3.53 -19.64
N TRP A 263 10.32 3.36 -19.70
CA TRP A 263 10.96 2.05 -19.58
C TRP A 263 11.01 1.54 -18.15
N GLN A 264 10.90 2.39 -17.12
CA GLN A 264 10.95 1.98 -15.72
C GLN A 264 9.95 0.86 -15.40
N PRO A 265 8.64 0.98 -15.65
CA PRO A 265 7.67 -0.08 -15.36
C PRO A 265 7.93 -1.36 -16.17
N LEU A 266 8.47 -1.25 -17.38
CA LEU A 266 8.84 -2.42 -18.19
C LEU A 266 10.01 -3.17 -17.59
N LEU A 267 11.05 -2.46 -17.13
CA LEU A 267 12.21 -3.05 -16.45
C LEU A 267 11.82 -3.67 -15.10
N MET A 268 10.95 -3.01 -14.33
CA MET A 268 10.43 -3.54 -13.07
C MET A 268 9.67 -4.85 -13.32
N ARG A 269 8.80 -4.89 -14.32
CA ARG A 269 8.05 -6.10 -14.66
C ARG A 269 8.95 -7.21 -15.18
N GLY A 270 9.94 -6.90 -16.02
CA GLY A 270 10.89 -7.88 -16.54
C GLY A 270 11.83 -8.44 -15.48
N GLY A 271 12.21 -7.63 -14.49
CA GLY A 271 13.05 -8.01 -13.36
C GLY A 271 12.29 -8.57 -12.16
N SER A 272 10.95 -8.70 -12.24
CA SER A 272 10.08 -9.09 -11.11
C SER A 272 10.31 -8.21 -9.87
N VAL A 273 10.60 -6.92 -10.08
CA VAL A 273 10.83 -5.95 -9.02
C VAL A 273 9.49 -5.36 -8.56
N ASN A 274 9.17 -5.53 -7.30
CA ASN A 274 7.96 -4.97 -6.71
C ASN A 274 8.09 -3.45 -6.50
N VAL A 275 6.97 -2.74 -6.59
CA VAL A 275 6.90 -1.33 -6.22
C VAL A 275 6.94 -1.23 -4.70
N ASN A 276 7.93 -0.50 -4.20
CA ASN A 276 8.10 -0.18 -2.79
C ASN A 276 8.52 1.29 -2.63
N VAL A 277 8.69 1.75 -1.41
CA VAL A 277 9.09 3.14 -1.12
C VAL A 277 10.37 3.54 -1.87
N PHE A 278 11.35 2.64 -1.95
CA PHE A 278 12.62 2.91 -2.63
C PHE A 278 12.45 3.00 -4.15
N THR A 279 11.77 2.01 -4.74
CA THR A 279 11.59 1.95 -6.20
C THR A 279 10.66 3.06 -6.72
N ALA A 280 9.74 3.54 -5.90
CA ALA A 280 8.86 4.66 -6.25
C ALA A 280 9.63 5.98 -6.44
N MET A 281 10.73 6.19 -5.71
CA MET A 281 11.55 7.40 -5.81
C MET A 281 12.48 7.41 -7.04
N ILE A 282 12.72 6.26 -7.66
CA ILE A 282 13.66 6.11 -8.78
C ILE A 282 13.32 7.05 -9.93
N GLY A 283 12.05 7.13 -10.31
CA GLY A 283 11.61 7.98 -11.42
C GLY A 283 12.08 9.42 -11.26
N THR A 284 11.88 10.02 -10.09
CA THR A 284 12.28 11.40 -9.81
C THR A 284 13.80 11.57 -9.83
N ILE A 285 14.55 10.62 -9.30
CA ILE A 285 16.03 10.67 -9.29
C ILE A 285 16.58 10.53 -10.70
N VAL A 286 16.05 9.59 -11.49
CA VAL A 286 16.48 9.35 -12.86
C VAL A 286 16.15 10.54 -13.77
N PHE A 287 15.04 11.25 -13.54
CA PHE A 287 14.77 12.51 -14.21
C PHE A 287 15.91 13.51 -14.02
N GLY A 288 16.37 13.71 -12.77
CA GLY A 288 17.46 14.63 -12.47
C GLY A 288 18.75 14.28 -13.19
N ILE A 289 19.18 13.02 -13.10
CA ILE A 289 20.42 12.54 -13.71
C ILE A 289 20.33 12.52 -15.24
N GLY A 290 19.24 11.98 -15.79
CA GLY A 290 19.08 11.85 -17.25
C GLY A 290 18.89 13.16 -17.98
N VAL A 291 18.33 14.17 -17.32
CA VAL A 291 18.22 15.54 -17.87
C VAL A 291 19.59 16.17 -17.98
N ASP A 292 20.48 15.97 -17.00
CA ASP A 292 21.82 16.58 -16.99
C ASP A 292 22.66 16.13 -18.20
N ASP A 293 22.70 14.83 -18.49
CA ASP A 293 23.34 14.29 -19.67
C ASP A 293 22.80 14.90 -20.98
N SER A 294 21.48 15.06 -21.05
CA SER A 294 20.81 15.62 -22.22
C SER A 294 21.07 17.11 -22.38
N ILE A 295 21.22 17.88 -21.29
CA ILE A 295 21.58 19.30 -21.32
C ILE A 295 22.95 19.48 -21.93
N HIS A 296 23.94 18.70 -21.44
CA HIS A 296 25.30 18.79 -21.93
C HIS A 296 25.42 18.52 -23.43
N ILE A 297 24.70 17.53 -23.93
CA ILE A 297 24.68 17.24 -25.38
C ILE A 297 24.02 18.37 -26.17
N ILE A 298 22.87 18.90 -25.72
CA ILE A 298 22.17 19.98 -26.43
C ILE A 298 22.99 21.26 -26.42
N ASP A 299 23.59 21.64 -25.31
CA ASP A 299 24.44 22.83 -25.25
C ASP A 299 25.60 22.70 -26.24
N ARG A 300 26.23 21.53 -26.32
CA ARG A 300 27.30 21.29 -27.26
C ARG A 300 26.82 21.34 -28.72
N ILE A 301 25.67 20.75 -29.05
CA ILE A 301 25.07 20.80 -30.38
C ILE A 301 24.76 22.26 -30.78
N ARG A 302 24.33 23.06 -29.80
CA ARG A 302 24.06 24.48 -30.03
C ARG A 302 25.33 25.29 -30.32
N ASP A 303 26.45 24.97 -29.66
CA ASP A 303 27.73 25.62 -29.84
C ASP A 303 28.39 25.21 -31.17
N GLU A 304 28.35 23.94 -31.55
CA GLU A 304 28.92 23.39 -32.77
C GLU A 304 28.02 23.61 -34.02
N GLY A 305 26.76 23.98 -33.79
CA GLY A 305 25.72 24.13 -34.80
C GLY A 305 24.88 22.87 -35.00
N GLU A 306 23.61 23.08 -35.38
CA GLU A 306 22.64 22.01 -35.61
C GLU A 306 22.83 21.32 -36.99
N THR A 307 24.03 21.28 -37.52
CA THR A 307 24.37 20.57 -38.76
C THR A 307 24.73 19.12 -38.47
N PRO A 308 24.64 18.16 -39.43
CA PRO A 308 25.01 16.78 -39.20
C PRO A 308 26.42 16.61 -38.64
N ALA A 309 27.37 17.35 -39.19
CA ALA A 309 28.77 17.38 -38.76
C ALA A 309 28.91 17.91 -37.32
N GLY A 310 28.20 19.01 -36.98
CA GLY A 310 28.18 19.60 -35.66
C GLY A 310 27.57 18.64 -34.61
N VAL A 311 26.48 17.95 -34.95
CA VAL A 311 25.85 16.96 -34.10
C VAL A 311 26.78 15.76 -33.80
N VAL A 312 27.44 15.22 -34.85
CA VAL A 312 28.39 14.10 -34.69
C VAL A 312 29.57 14.51 -33.80
N ARG A 313 30.15 15.70 -34.04
CA ARG A 313 31.26 16.24 -33.23
C ARG A 313 30.86 16.44 -31.78
N SER A 314 29.65 16.96 -31.53
CA SER A 314 29.10 17.15 -30.21
C SER A 314 28.96 15.83 -29.44
N VAL A 315 28.42 14.79 -30.11
CA VAL A 315 28.27 13.47 -29.52
C VAL A 315 29.63 12.82 -29.21
N ILE A 316 30.59 12.91 -30.10
CA ILE A 316 31.94 12.32 -29.87
C ILE A 316 32.65 13.02 -28.72
N THR A 317 32.60 14.34 -28.64
CA THR A 317 33.32 15.12 -27.62
C THR A 317 32.68 14.98 -26.24
N THR A 318 31.37 15.27 -26.18
CA THR A 318 30.62 15.33 -24.92
C THR A 318 30.22 13.92 -24.46
N GLY A 319 29.90 13.02 -25.41
CA GLY A 319 29.49 11.65 -25.08
C GLY A 319 30.56 10.86 -24.35
N ARG A 320 31.84 11.10 -24.61
CA ARG A 320 32.94 10.49 -23.84
C ARG A 320 32.89 10.93 -22.37
N THR A 321 32.74 12.19 -22.10
CA THR A 321 32.66 12.73 -20.73
C THR A 321 31.44 12.18 -20.00
N ILE A 322 30.28 12.16 -20.67
CA ILE A 322 29.05 11.61 -20.11
C ILE A 322 29.19 10.12 -19.83
N PHE A 323 29.84 9.36 -20.71
CA PHE A 323 30.12 7.94 -20.47
C PHE A 323 31.01 7.74 -19.23
N GLU A 324 32.08 8.54 -19.06
CA GLU A 324 32.97 8.46 -17.91
C GLU A 324 32.22 8.79 -16.60
N THR A 325 31.37 9.82 -16.58
CA THR A 325 30.54 10.16 -15.40
C THR A 325 29.50 9.10 -15.10
N THR A 326 28.81 8.57 -16.10
CA THR A 326 27.83 7.50 -15.96
C THR A 326 28.49 6.21 -15.44
N ALA A 327 29.64 5.84 -15.98
CA ALA A 327 30.40 4.66 -15.54
C ALA A 327 30.83 4.77 -14.08
N THR A 328 31.32 5.94 -13.65
CA THR A 328 31.70 6.17 -12.24
C THR A 328 30.50 6.16 -11.31
N THR A 329 29.37 6.70 -11.73
CA THR A 329 28.09 6.68 -10.98
C THR A 329 27.60 5.22 -10.82
N CYS A 330 27.57 4.44 -11.90
CA CYS A 330 27.20 3.02 -11.85
C CYS A 330 28.17 2.21 -10.98
N ALA A 331 29.47 2.50 -11.05
CA ALA A 331 30.45 1.84 -10.19
C ALA A 331 30.20 2.16 -8.70
N GLY A 332 29.87 3.41 -8.38
CA GLY A 332 29.50 3.79 -7.00
C GLY A 332 28.21 3.08 -6.53
N LEU A 333 27.16 3.06 -7.38
CA LEU A 333 25.90 2.41 -7.08
C LEU A 333 26.02 0.89 -6.96
N SER A 334 27.01 0.27 -7.62
CA SER A 334 27.24 -1.19 -7.55
C SER A 334 27.54 -1.68 -6.13
N ALA A 335 28.04 -0.83 -5.24
CA ALA A 335 28.21 -1.14 -3.83
C ALA A 335 26.88 -1.50 -3.14
N GLY A 336 25.77 -0.95 -3.62
CA GLY A 336 24.43 -1.26 -3.14
C GLY A 336 23.96 -2.69 -3.42
N LEU A 337 24.58 -3.41 -4.36
CA LEU A 337 24.28 -4.82 -4.64
C LEU A 337 24.74 -5.76 -3.51
N PHE A 338 25.64 -5.30 -2.64
CA PHE A 338 26.12 -6.06 -1.49
C PHE A 338 25.30 -5.82 -0.21
N VAL A 339 24.27 -4.98 -0.28
CA VAL A 339 23.37 -4.75 0.85
C VAL A 339 22.49 -6.00 1.06
N ALA A 340 22.30 -6.41 2.32
CA ALA A 340 21.54 -7.63 2.63
C ALA A 340 20.01 -7.50 2.42
N ILE A 341 19.49 -6.31 2.14
CA ILE A 341 18.05 -6.03 1.97
C ILE A 341 17.68 -6.13 0.48
N PRO A 342 16.87 -7.12 0.06
CA PRO A 342 16.53 -7.33 -1.35
C PRO A 342 15.86 -6.12 -2.02
N GLY A 343 15.00 -5.38 -1.30
CA GLY A 343 14.37 -4.16 -1.82
C GLY A 343 15.39 -3.08 -2.19
N LEU A 344 16.45 -2.91 -1.41
CA LEU A 344 17.57 -2.00 -1.72
C LEU A 344 18.45 -2.51 -2.85
N GLN A 345 18.73 -3.81 -2.91
CA GLN A 345 19.46 -4.38 -4.05
C GLN A 345 18.75 -4.12 -5.36
N ASN A 346 17.44 -4.39 -5.41
CA ASN A 346 16.61 -4.14 -6.57
C ASN A 346 16.55 -2.65 -6.94
N PHE A 347 16.49 -1.75 -5.94
CA PHE A 347 16.59 -0.31 -6.14
C PHE A 347 17.88 0.08 -6.86
N PHE A 348 19.04 -0.35 -6.36
CA PHE A 348 20.34 -0.03 -6.97
C PHE A 348 20.50 -0.64 -8.36
N LEU A 349 20.05 -1.87 -8.56
CA LEU A 349 20.09 -2.53 -9.86
C LEU A 349 19.25 -1.78 -10.91
N LEU A 350 18.01 -1.42 -10.54
CA LEU A 350 17.10 -0.68 -11.43
C LEU A 350 17.64 0.73 -11.71
N MET A 351 18.20 1.40 -10.72
CA MET A 351 18.86 2.70 -10.89
C MET A 351 20.00 2.63 -11.91
N MET A 352 20.91 1.67 -11.77
CA MET A 352 22.02 1.49 -12.72
C MET A 352 21.50 1.21 -14.13
N ALA A 353 20.49 0.37 -14.28
CA ALA A 353 19.89 0.07 -15.58
C ALA A 353 19.26 1.31 -16.23
N LEU A 354 18.55 2.12 -15.46
CA LEU A 354 17.91 3.35 -15.98
C LEU A 354 18.93 4.45 -16.28
N ILE A 355 19.99 4.61 -15.50
CA ILE A 355 21.08 5.54 -15.77
C ILE A 355 21.81 5.13 -17.05
N ALA A 356 22.12 3.84 -17.24
CA ALA A 356 22.70 3.35 -18.48
C ALA A 356 21.78 3.58 -19.70
N LEU A 357 20.47 3.41 -19.50
CA LEU A 357 19.48 3.72 -20.55
C LEU A 357 19.41 5.23 -20.83
N ALA A 358 19.54 6.09 -19.81
CA ALA A 358 19.61 7.54 -19.97
C ALA A 358 20.83 7.96 -20.80
N LEU A 359 21.98 7.36 -20.58
CA LEU A 359 23.17 7.56 -21.41
C LEU A 359 22.89 7.19 -22.88
N LEU A 360 22.26 6.06 -23.15
CA LEU A 360 21.92 5.63 -24.51
C LEU A 360 20.92 6.59 -25.19
N THR A 361 19.88 7.01 -24.46
CA THR A 361 18.87 7.91 -25.01
C THR A 361 19.43 9.32 -25.24
N SER A 362 20.28 9.84 -24.36
CA SER A 362 20.90 11.14 -24.53
C SER A 362 21.94 11.13 -25.66
N SER A 363 22.73 10.06 -25.78
CA SER A 363 23.82 9.98 -26.77
C SER A 363 23.37 9.56 -28.18
N ILE A 364 22.28 8.80 -28.30
CA ILE A 364 21.79 8.25 -29.58
C ILE A 364 20.46 8.84 -29.98
N LEU A 365 19.44 8.70 -29.11
CA LEU A 365 18.07 9.08 -29.46
C LEU A 365 17.92 10.60 -29.63
N LEU A 366 18.46 11.38 -28.70
CA LEU A 366 18.34 12.82 -28.69
C LEU A 366 19.01 13.47 -29.96
N PRO A 367 20.26 13.15 -30.31
CA PRO A 367 20.86 13.64 -31.56
C PRO A 367 20.09 13.21 -32.79
N THR A 368 19.61 11.98 -32.84
CA THR A 368 18.82 11.45 -33.96
C THR A 368 17.52 12.23 -34.14
N ILE A 369 16.81 12.54 -33.07
CA ILE A 369 15.56 13.33 -33.10
C ILE A 369 15.85 14.72 -33.70
N ILE A 370 16.95 15.39 -33.32
CA ILE A 370 17.33 16.70 -33.79
C ILE A 370 17.61 16.65 -35.30
N VAL A 371 18.40 15.68 -35.76
CA VAL A 371 18.73 15.50 -37.17
C VAL A 371 17.48 15.26 -38.01
N VAL A 372 16.64 14.30 -37.62
CA VAL A 372 15.40 13.93 -38.31
C VAL A 372 14.42 15.11 -38.35
N TYR A 373 14.29 15.83 -37.26
CA TYR A 373 13.41 16.99 -37.20
C TYR A 373 13.88 18.11 -38.15
N ASN A 374 15.18 18.41 -38.16
CA ASN A 374 15.71 19.46 -39.00
C ASN A 374 15.63 19.08 -40.49
N GLU A 375 15.86 17.83 -40.84
CA GLU A 375 15.65 17.32 -42.20
C GLU A 375 14.18 17.43 -42.61
N PHE A 376 13.26 17.02 -41.78
CA PHE A 376 11.82 17.10 -42.04
C PHE A 376 11.38 18.58 -42.24
N ARG A 377 11.88 19.48 -41.37
CA ARG A 377 11.60 20.90 -41.44
C ARG A 377 12.13 21.52 -42.75
N SER A 378 13.35 21.18 -43.16
CA SER A 378 13.95 21.73 -44.40
C SER A 378 13.17 21.31 -45.62
N ARG A 379 12.64 20.10 -45.68
CA ARG A 379 11.79 19.61 -46.76
C ARG A 379 10.45 20.34 -46.84
N ILE A 380 9.83 20.61 -45.70
CA ILE A 380 8.54 21.33 -45.64
C ILE A 380 8.70 22.80 -46.02
N THR A 381 9.78 23.46 -45.61
CA THR A 381 10.02 24.89 -45.88
C THR A 381 10.58 25.16 -47.28
N LEU A 382 10.73 24.13 -48.12
CA LEU A 382 11.29 24.24 -49.50
C LEU A 382 12.72 24.80 -49.55
N ASN A 383 13.45 24.78 -48.42
CA ASN A 383 14.85 25.23 -48.38
C ASN A 383 15.86 24.12 -48.78
N GLY A 384 15.37 23.06 -49.41
CA GLY A 384 16.17 21.88 -49.75
C GLY A 384 16.46 20.95 -48.57
N PRO A 385 17.08 19.80 -48.80
CA PRO A 385 17.44 18.88 -47.73
C PRO A 385 18.52 19.51 -46.84
N TRP A 386 18.31 19.35 -45.53
CA TRP A 386 19.29 19.80 -44.52
C TRP A 386 20.50 18.88 -44.44
N LEU A 387 20.28 17.60 -44.74
CA LEU A 387 21.32 16.58 -44.90
C LEU A 387 21.70 16.45 -46.35
N ASP A 388 22.99 16.31 -46.61
CA ASP A 388 23.47 15.91 -47.93
C ASP A 388 23.25 14.42 -48.13
N TYR A 389 22.49 14.07 -49.16
CA TYR A 389 22.25 12.69 -49.59
C TYR A 389 23.03 12.39 -50.86
N ASP A 390 23.53 11.17 -50.95
CA ASP A 390 24.04 10.64 -52.22
C ASP A 390 22.89 10.50 -53.24
N GLU A 391 23.22 10.31 -54.54
CA GLU A 391 22.22 10.17 -55.60
C GLU A 391 21.17 9.09 -55.37
N GLY A 392 21.42 8.13 -54.48
CA GLY A 392 20.50 7.09 -54.00
C GLY A 392 19.57 7.50 -52.85
N GLY A 393 19.62 8.74 -52.34
CA GLY A 393 18.81 9.21 -51.22
C GLY A 393 19.34 8.77 -49.83
N THR A 394 20.54 8.25 -49.73
CA THR A 394 21.23 7.93 -48.49
C THR A 394 22.02 9.11 -47.95
N ILE A 395 22.29 9.15 -46.65
CA ILE A 395 23.13 10.20 -46.06
C ILE A 395 24.56 10.04 -46.60
N SER A 396 25.14 11.12 -47.09
CA SER A 396 26.50 11.10 -47.63
C SER A 396 27.50 10.71 -46.58
N GLU A 397 28.22 9.61 -46.80
CA GLU A 397 29.35 9.19 -45.93
C GLU A 397 30.41 10.27 -45.79
N SER A 398 30.57 11.11 -46.83
CA SER A 398 31.57 12.18 -46.83
C SER A 398 31.29 13.29 -45.82
N SER A 399 30.03 13.58 -45.50
CA SER A 399 29.69 14.60 -44.49
C SER A 399 29.91 14.07 -43.07
N VAL A 400 29.72 12.78 -42.84
CA VAL A 400 29.97 12.13 -41.55
C VAL A 400 31.48 11.87 -41.34
N LEU A 401 32.15 11.32 -42.34
CA LEU A 401 33.61 11.07 -42.33
C LEU A 401 34.43 12.36 -42.19
N LYS A 402 34.02 13.46 -42.84
CA LYS A 402 34.67 14.74 -42.69
C LYS A 402 34.57 15.31 -41.28
N ALA A 403 33.45 15.09 -40.61
CA ALA A 403 33.28 15.47 -39.20
C ALA A 403 34.16 14.62 -38.24
N ILE A 404 34.48 13.37 -38.61
CA ILE A 404 35.32 12.49 -37.82
C ILE A 404 36.81 12.78 -38.07
N VAL A 405 37.20 13.03 -39.30
CA VAL A 405 38.60 13.31 -39.69
C VAL A 405 39.08 14.69 -39.26
N ASP A 406 38.21 15.71 -39.23
CA ASP A 406 38.58 17.05 -38.72
C ASP A 406 38.73 17.08 -37.17
N TYR A 407 38.55 15.94 -36.51
CA TYR A 407 38.67 15.82 -35.06
C TYR A 407 40.07 15.31 -34.59
N ASP A 408 40.87 14.70 -35.48
CA ASP A 408 42.28 14.31 -35.23
C ASP A 408 43.20 15.50 -35.52
#